data_b00c8e9bcd916118af245166d7c6bf90
#
_entry.id   b00c8e9bcd916118af245166d7c6bf90
#
_cell.length_a   1.000
_cell.length_b   1.000
_cell.length_c   1.000
_cell.angle_alpha   90.00
_cell.angle_beta   90.00
_cell.angle_gamma   90.00
#
_symmetry.space_group_name_H-M   'P 1'
#
loop_
_entity.id
_entity.type
_entity.pdbx_description
1 polymer ?
#
loop_
_entity_poly.entity_id
_entity_poly.type
_entity_poly.pdbx_seq_one_letter_code
_entity_poly.pdbx_strand_id
1 'polypeptide(L)' 'MTIRVLVADDQTMIRGALAGLLDLERDIEVVAQAADGAQALKEL' A
#
# COMPACT_ATOMS: atom_id res chain seq x y z
N MET A 1 -9.72 14.69 6.16
CA MET A 1 -8.96 14.52 4.90
C MET A 1 -8.46 13.08 4.83
N THR A 2 -8.56 12.45 3.68
CA THR A 2 -8.09 11.08 3.49
C THR A 2 -6.77 11.08 2.72
N ILE A 3 -5.80 10.34 3.25
CA ILE A 3 -4.51 10.16 2.58
C ILE A 3 -4.57 8.83 1.83
N ARG A 4 -4.39 8.88 0.52
CA ARG A 4 -4.37 7.68 -0.31
C ARG A 4 -2.95 7.17 -0.40
N VAL A 5 -2.76 5.88 -0.10
CA VAL A 5 -1.43 5.28 0.02
C VAL A 5 -1.30 4.09 -0.91
N LEU A 6 -0.17 4.01 -1.58
CA LEU A 6 0.25 2.83 -2.32
C LEU A 6 1.37 2.17 -1.53
N VAL A 7 1.24 0.88 -1.23
CA VAL A 7 2.28 0.13 -0.51
C VAL A 7 3.07 -0.70 -1.51
N ALA A 8 4.38 -0.47 -1.57
CA ALA A 8 5.28 -1.21 -2.45
C ALA A 8 6.33 -1.97 -1.64
N ASP A 9 6.33 -3.29 -1.75
CA ASP A 9 7.28 -4.15 -1.04
C ASP A 9 7.34 -5.49 -1.77
N ASP A 10 8.54 -6.04 -1.92
CA ASP A 10 8.73 -7.32 -2.62
C ASP A 10 8.36 -8.54 -1.76
N GLN A 11 8.16 -8.36 -0.46
CA GLN A 11 7.75 -9.43 0.44
C GLN A 11 6.25 -9.40 0.66
N THR A 12 5.56 -10.36 0.07
CA THR A 12 4.09 -10.39 0.07
C THR A 12 3.49 -10.34 1.47
N MET A 13 4.05 -11.11 2.42
CA MET A 13 3.52 -11.14 3.78
C MET A 13 3.68 -9.80 4.49
N ILE A 14 4.86 -9.19 4.34
CA ILE A 14 5.13 -7.90 4.98
C ILE A 14 4.27 -6.81 4.33
N ARG A 15 4.17 -6.81 3.01
CA ARG A 15 3.35 -5.86 2.28
C ARG A 15 1.89 -5.94 2.74
N GLY A 16 1.34 -7.15 2.85
CA GLY A 16 -0.03 -7.34 3.31
C GLY A 16 -0.24 -6.89 4.74
N ALA A 17 0.72 -7.16 5.62
CA ALA A 17 0.65 -6.74 7.01
C ALA A 17 0.68 -5.21 7.14
N LEU A 18 1.57 -4.55 6.40
CA LEU A 18 1.65 -3.09 6.40
C LEU A 18 0.38 -2.47 5.86
N ALA A 19 -0.14 -3.00 4.76
CA ALA A 19 -1.40 -2.50 4.19
C ALA A 19 -2.55 -2.64 5.19
N GLY A 20 -2.61 -3.76 5.89
CA GLY A 20 -3.63 -3.99 6.92
C GLY A 20 -3.53 -3.01 8.08
N LEU A 21 -2.31 -2.75 8.56
CA LEU A 21 -2.09 -1.81 9.65
C LEU A 21 -2.46 -0.39 9.23
N LEU A 22 -2.08 0.03 8.04
CA LEU A 22 -2.40 1.36 7.54
C LEU A 22 -3.89 1.52 7.33
N ASP A 23 -4.58 0.47 6.91
CA ASP A 23 -6.01 0.50 6.65
C ASP A 23 -6.83 0.67 7.93
N LEU A 24 -6.25 0.41 9.10
CA LEU A 24 -6.91 0.65 10.39
C LEU A 24 -6.99 2.13 10.73
N GLU A 25 -6.18 2.96 10.10
CA GLU A 25 -6.20 4.40 10.34
C GLU A 25 -7.34 5.05 9.57
N ARG A 26 -8.09 5.93 10.23
CA ARG A 26 -9.25 6.59 9.63
C ARG A 26 -8.89 7.48 8.45
N ASP A 27 -7.71 8.09 8.53
CA ASP A 27 -7.29 9.10 7.56
C ASP A 27 -6.47 8.52 6.42
N ILE A 28 -6.27 7.20 6.41
CA ILE A 28 -5.45 6.53 5.42
C ILE A 28 -6.28 5.51 4.66
N GLU A 29 -6.19 5.55 3.33
CA GLU A 29 -6.81 4.56 2.46
C GLU A 29 -5.73 3.89 1.62
N VAL A 30 -5.56 2.59 1.78
CA VAL A 30 -4.63 1.83 0.95
C VAL A 30 -5.34 1.51 -0.36
N VAL A 31 -4.95 2.18 -1.41
CA VAL A 31 -5.61 2.08 -2.72
C VAL A 31 -4.98 1.04 -3.63
N ALA A 32 -3.74 0.66 -3.37
CA ALA A 32 -3.05 -0.34 -4.19
C ALA A 32 -1.87 -0.95 -3.43
N GLN A 33 -1.46 -2.13 -3.86
CA GLN A 33 -0.25 -2.79 -3.39
C GLN A 33 0.58 -3.18 -4.61
N ALA A 34 1.89 -3.04 -4.51
CA ALA A 34 2.80 -3.37 -5.60
C ALA A 34 3.96 -4.19 -5.08
N ALA A 35 4.46 -5.12 -5.88
CA ALA A 35 5.57 -5.98 -5.50
C ALA A 35 6.94 -5.31 -5.68
N ASP A 36 7.01 -4.29 -6.52
CA ASP A 36 8.25 -3.56 -6.76
C ASP A 36 7.96 -2.15 -7.27
N GLY A 37 9.03 -1.38 -7.47
CA GLY A 37 8.90 0.00 -7.92
C GLY A 37 8.30 0.15 -9.32
N ALA A 38 8.62 -0.77 -10.22
CA ALA A 38 8.08 -0.72 -11.58
C ALA A 38 6.57 -0.96 -11.57
N GLN A 39 6.10 -1.92 -10.77
CA GLN A 39 4.68 -2.16 -10.60
C GLN A 39 4.00 -0.97 -9.92
N ALA A 40 4.67 -0.35 -8.95
CA ALA A 40 4.12 0.83 -8.28
C ALA A 40 3.87 1.96 -9.27
N LEU A 41 4.79 2.18 -10.21
CA LEU A 41 4.63 3.20 -11.23
C LEU A 41 3.43 2.94 -12.13
N LYS A 42 3.15 1.67 -12.41
CA LYS A 42 1.97 1.31 -13.21
C LYS A 42 0.67 1.59 -12.48
N GLU A 43 0.68 1.48 -11.15
CA GLU A 43 -0.51 1.71 -10.34
C GLU A 43 -0.82 3.20 -10.16
N LEU A 44 0.16 4.03 -10.42
CA LEU A 44 -0.06 5.47 -10.39
C LEU A 44 -0.78 5.93 -11.65
#